data_e160957164d996746156925008ec2a78
#
_entry.id   e160957164d996746156925008ec2a78
#
_cell.length_a   1.000
_cell.length_b   1.000
_cell.length_c   1.000
_cell.angle_alpha   90.00
_cell.angle_beta   90.00
_cell.angle_gamma   90.00
#
_symmetry.space_group_name_H-M   'P 1'
#
loop_
_entity.id
_entity.type
_entity.pdbx_description
1 polymer ?
#
loop_
_entity_poly.entity_id
_entity_poly.type
_entity_poly.pdbx_seq_one_letter_code
_entity_poly.pdbx_strand_id
1 'polypeptide(L)'
;LLHDIGKATPNFQRKITLEQPELRQRLEAAGLEIRFQKGKQLDVNVPHAAAGAEILRSEGFTDDLAAVVGAHHGRTEEYMLTSYCEKTPIAFGWSGSGDSDTLWGSVQRHVIRWAEDVLGCGAPARDAACSVPAQMALSGLVIMADWIASNTAYFPLISMDAQPDRYDPRRAERALQKLDLPRPWQVSADWSTADYFQRRFGFSANPVQQQMEQVAGTVKTPGVMILEAPMGHGKTEAALAAAEILMNRFGLGGATFFLPSQATSNAMFTRMTQWARHQPDAVRVAVELAHGQAELNAEFACLESGHVQIEQGEADADPLQTHA
;
A
#
# COMPACT_ATOMS: atom_id res chain seq x y z
N LEU A 1 -10.46 7.59 -2.51
CA LEU A 1 -10.92 8.96 -2.18
C LEU A 1 -11.16 9.17 -0.69
N LEU A 2 -11.69 8.16 0.05
CA LEU A 2 -12.06 8.32 1.47
C LEU A 2 -11.00 7.83 2.47
N HIS A 3 -9.82 7.40 2.03
CA HIS A 3 -8.79 6.87 2.94
C HIS A 3 -8.39 7.89 4.01
N ASP A 4 -8.42 9.16 3.67
CA ASP A 4 -8.05 10.29 4.52
C ASP A 4 -9.23 11.00 5.21
N ILE A 5 -10.44 10.43 5.20
CA ILE A 5 -11.61 11.06 5.82
C ILE A 5 -11.39 11.38 7.31
N GLY A 6 -10.55 10.63 8.00
CA GLY A 6 -10.17 10.88 9.38
C GLY A 6 -9.40 12.18 9.60
N LYS A 7 -8.88 12.80 8.54
CA LYS A 7 -8.33 14.16 8.60
C LYS A 7 -9.41 15.22 8.81
N ALA A 8 -10.68 14.91 8.49
CA ALA A 8 -11.84 15.76 8.80
C ALA A 8 -12.29 15.60 10.26
N THR A 9 -11.38 15.72 11.21
CA THR A 9 -11.64 15.63 12.64
C THR A 9 -10.95 16.77 13.40
N PRO A 10 -11.51 17.24 14.52
CA PRO A 10 -10.86 18.25 15.36
C PRO A 10 -9.47 17.81 15.83
N ASN A 11 -9.30 16.52 16.15
CA ASN A 11 -8.05 15.96 16.64
C ASN A 11 -6.93 16.10 15.60
N PHE A 12 -7.20 15.80 14.33
CA PHE A 12 -6.22 15.95 13.25
C PHE A 12 -5.98 17.43 12.91
N GLN A 13 -7.06 18.20 12.74
CA GLN A 13 -6.96 19.61 12.35
C GLN A 13 -6.24 20.46 13.41
N ARG A 14 -6.33 20.09 14.68
CA ARG A 14 -5.55 20.72 15.73
C ARG A 14 -4.04 20.64 15.47
N LYS A 15 -3.53 19.51 15.01
CA LYS A 15 -2.09 19.32 14.74
C LYS A 15 -1.61 20.29 13.65
N ILE A 16 -2.31 20.30 12.52
CA ILE A 16 -1.96 21.17 11.38
C ILE A 16 -2.06 22.65 11.77
N THR A 17 -3.08 23.04 12.51
CA THR A 17 -3.33 24.43 12.87
C THR A 17 -2.39 24.98 13.94
N LEU A 18 -1.55 24.15 14.58
CA LEU A 18 -0.48 24.63 15.44
C LEU A 18 0.55 25.46 14.67
N GLU A 19 0.84 25.08 13.45
CA GLU A 19 1.81 25.75 12.58
C GLU A 19 1.15 26.70 11.57
N GLN A 20 -0.18 26.66 11.44
CA GLN A 20 -0.96 27.44 10.48
C GLN A 20 -2.08 28.23 11.15
N PRO A 21 -1.78 29.36 11.78
CA PRO A 21 -2.76 30.16 12.53
C PRO A 21 -3.88 30.71 11.65
N GLU A 22 -3.63 31.01 10.36
CA GLU A 22 -4.66 31.48 9.42
C GLU A 22 -5.70 30.41 9.14
N LEU A 23 -5.26 29.14 8.92
CA LEU A 23 -6.17 28.01 8.75
C LEU A 23 -7.05 27.83 10.00
N ARG A 24 -6.44 27.97 11.18
CA ARG A 24 -7.17 27.90 12.45
C ARG A 24 -8.28 28.95 12.52
N GLN A 25 -7.96 30.20 12.20
CA GLN A 25 -8.96 31.29 12.20
C GLN A 25 -10.10 31.02 11.21
N ARG A 26 -9.80 30.47 10.03
CA ARG A 26 -10.82 30.11 9.03
C ARG A 26 -11.75 29.02 9.54
N LEU A 27 -11.20 27.96 10.17
CA LEU A 27 -12.01 26.86 10.74
C LEU A 27 -12.90 27.37 11.90
N GLU A 28 -12.33 28.17 12.81
CA GLU A 28 -13.07 28.74 13.94
C GLU A 28 -14.18 29.71 13.45
N ALA A 29 -13.89 30.53 12.44
CA ALA A 29 -14.88 31.42 11.82
C ALA A 29 -16.01 30.64 11.12
N ALA A 30 -15.74 29.45 10.60
CA ALA A 30 -16.75 28.53 10.05
C ALA A 30 -17.53 27.78 11.15
N GLY A 31 -17.25 28.00 12.43
CA GLY A 31 -17.90 27.32 13.56
C GLY A 31 -17.31 25.92 13.85
N LEU A 32 -16.22 25.53 13.17
CA LEU A 32 -15.54 24.26 13.42
C LEU A 32 -14.60 24.41 14.60
N GLU A 33 -15.08 24.06 15.78
CA GLU A 33 -14.30 24.17 17.02
C GLU A 33 -13.14 23.16 17.03
N ILE A 34 -11.93 23.67 17.24
CA ILE A 34 -10.70 22.88 17.40
C ILE A 34 -10.13 23.03 18.83
N ARG A 35 -10.76 23.84 19.68
CA ARG A 35 -10.34 24.07 21.06
C ARG A 35 -10.94 23.02 21.97
N PHE A 36 -10.05 22.33 22.68
CA PHE A 36 -10.44 21.48 23.78
C PHE A 36 -10.26 22.26 25.08
N GLN A 37 -11.28 22.33 25.91
CA GLN A 37 -11.20 23.01 27.20
C GLN A 37 -10.11 22.40 28.07
N LYS A 38 -9.23 23.24 28.63
CA LYS A 38 -8.23 22.86 29.64
C LYS A 38 -8.89 22.09 30.77
N GLY A 39 -8.52 20.82 30.96
CA GLY A 39 -9.01 19.97 32.05
C GLY A 39 -9.89 18.78 31.66
N LYS A 40 -10.35 18.66 30.42
CA LYS A 40 -10.92 17.41 29.90
C LYS A 40 -9.84 16.72 29.04
N GLN A 41 -9.48 15.53 29.47
CA GLN A 41 -8.43 14.68 28.97
C GLN A 41 -8.59 14.41 27.46
N LEU A 42 -7.89 15.16 26.63
CA LEU A 42 -7.86 15.06 25.17
C LEU A 42 -6.42 14.95 24.65
N ASP A 43 -5.54 14.38 25.45
CA ASP A 43 -4.22 13.92 25.01
C ASP A 43 -4.27 12.54 24.34
N VAL A 44 -5.42 12.16 23.82
CA VAL A 44 -5.54 10.92 23.04
C VAL A 44 -5.17 11.25 21.60
N ASN A 45 -4.01 10.77 21.18
CA ASN A 45 -3.61 10.82 19.79
C ASN A 45 -4.36 9.71 19.04
N VAL A 46 -5.44 10.07 18.32
CA VAL A 46 -6.15 9.15 17.44
C VAL A 46 -5.52 9.24 16.06
N PRO A 47 -4.92 8.15 15.54
CA PRO A 47 -4.44 8.11 14.17
C PRO A 47 -5.59 8.40 13.20
N HIS A 48 -5.35 9.21 12.17
CA HIS A 48 -6.42 9.57 11.23
C HIS A 48 -6.93 8.37 10.42
N ALA A 49 -6.08 7.38 10.14
CA ALA A 49 -6.50 6.13 9.52
C ALA A 49 -7.59 5.42 10.34
N ALA A 50 -7.34 5.34 11.63
CA ALA A 50 -8.24 4.80 12.62
C ALA A 50 -9.54 5.61 12.73
N ALA A 51 -9.42 6.94 12.82
CA ALA A 51 -10.56 7.83 12.83
C ALA A 51 -11.40 7.71 11.55
N GLY A 52 -10.74 7.56 10.41
CA GLY A 52 -11.41 7.35 9.12
C GLY A 52 -12.23 6.08 9.07
N ALA A 53 -11.69 4.97 9.55
CA ALA A 53 -12.42 3.71 9.63
C ALA A 53 -13.69 3.84 10.47
N GLU A 54 -13.61 4.53 11.61
CA GLU A 54 -14.74 4.70 12.51
C GLU A 54 -15.81 5.64 11.97
N ILE A 55 -15.40 6.74 11.32
CA ILE A 55 -16.33 7.62 10.62
C ILE A 55 -17.11 6.84 9.55
N LEU A 56 -16.43 5.99 8.77
CA LEU A 56 -17.11 5.18 7.77
C LEU A 56 -18.10 4.20 8.38
N ARG A 57 -17.74 3.52 9.49
CA ARG A 57 -18.68 2.64 10.21
C ARG A 57 -19.91 3.39 10.70
N SER A 58 -19.73 4.56 11.30
CA SER A 58 -20.83 5.39 11.78
C SER A 58 -21.77 5.89 10.68
N GLU A 59 -21.27 5.98 9.46
CA GLU A 59 -22.03 6.39 8.26
C GLU A 59 -22.53 5.19 7.43
N GLY A 60 -22.48 3.97 7.98
CA GLY A 60 -23.10 2.76 7.44
C GLY A 60 -22.26 2.00 6.40
N PHE A 61 -20.95 2.20 6.38
CA PHE A 61 -20.07 1.35 5.58
C PHE A 61 -19.77 0.03 6.30
N THR A 62 -19.54 -1.04 5.54
CA THR A 62 -19.15 -2.34 6.10
C THR A 62 -17.81 -2.27 6.82
N ASP A 63 -17.60 -3.18 7.78
CA ASP A 63 -16.33 -3.36 8.47
C ASP A 63 -15.19 -3.67 7.50
N ASP A 64 -15.47 -4.40 6.42
CA ASP A 64 -14.49 -4.74 5.39
C ASP A 64 -13.90 -3.49 4.72
N LEU A 65 -14.74 -2.52 4.36
CA LEU A 65 -14.30 -1.27 3.75
C LEU A 65 -13.62 -0.35 4.77
N ALA A 66 -14.15 -0.29 5.99
CA ALA A 66 -13.54 0.45 7.07
C ALA A 66 -12.14 -0.08 7.41
N ALA A 67 -11.95 -1.41 7.38
CA ALA A 67 -10.64 -2.03 7.59
C ALA A 67 -9.62 -1.63 6.52
N VAL A 68 -10.02 -1.56 5.25
CA VAL A 68 -9.14 -1.07 4.16
C VAL A 68 -8.67 0.36 4.42
N VAL A 69 -9.59 1.24 4.83
CA VAL A 69 -9.27 2.63 5.16
C VAL A 69 -8.38 2.70 6.41
N GLY A 70 -8.70 1.94 7.46
CA GLY A 70 -7.90 1.89 8.69
C GLY A 70 -6.47 1.38 8.49
N ALA A 71 -6.24 0.60 7.43
CA ALA A 71 -4.95 -0.03 7.15
C ALA A 71 -4.06 0.74 6.16
N HIS A 72 -4.44 1.92 5.68
CA HIS A 72 -3.70 2.60 4.60
C HIS A 72 -2.28 3.06 4.98
N HIS A 73 -1.92 3.05 6.26
CA HIS A 73 -0.54 3.21 6.75
C HIS A 73 0.18 1.87 7.01
N GLY A 74 -0.35 0.75 6.50
CA GLY A 74 0.28 -0.57 6.61
C GLY A 74 0.05 -1.27 7.96
N ARG A 75 -0.75 -0.70 8.86
CA ARG A 75 -1.08 -1.31 10.16
C ARG A 75 -2.59 -1.42 10.30
N THR A 76 -3.07 -2.59 10.72
CA THR A 76 -4.46 -2.79 11.13
C THR A 76 -4.56 -2.55 12.64
N GLU A 77 -5.10 -1.43 13.07
CA GLU A 77 -5.23 -1.09 14.51
C GLU A 77 -6.58 -1.54 15.08
N GLU A 78 -7.04 -2.71 14.72
CA GLU A 78 -8.40 -3.19 15.02
C GLU A 78 -8.73 -3.26 16.52
N TYR A 79 -7.74 -3.41 17.39
CA TYR A 79 -7.95 -3.63 18.83
C TYR A 79 -8.10 -2.35 19.65
N MET A 80 -7.74 -1.21 19.14
CA MET A 80 -7.74 0.05 19.91
C MET A 80 -8.94 0.96 19.61
N LEU A 81 -9.62 0.76 18.48
CA LEU A 81 -10.52 1.74 17.88
C LEU A 81 -11.86 1.92 18.61
N THR A 82 -12.54 0.82 18.94
CA THR A 82 -13.78 0.86 19.70
C THR A 82 -13.61 1.53 21.06
N SER A 83 -12.44 1.39 21.66
CA SER A 83 -12.12 2.03 22.94
C SER A 83 -11.92 3.55 22.84
N TYR A 84 -11.43 4.06 21.70
CA TYR A 84 -11.21 5.50 21.51
C TYR A 84 -12.50 6.26 21.25
N CYS A 85 -13.39 5.72 20.41
CA CYS A 85 -14.67 6.37 20.07
C CYS A 85 -15.59 6.52 21.26
N GLU A 86 -15.69 5.46 22.05
CA GLU A 86 -16.51 5.47 23.26
C GLU A 86 -15.97 6.42 24.34
N LYS A 87 -14.64 6.53 24.46
CA LYS A 87 -14.00 7.35 25.49
C LYS A 87 -13.81 8.80 25.10
N THR A 88 -13.68 9.09 23.82
CA THR A 88 -13.35 10.43 23.31
C THR A 88 -14.10 10.80 22.02
N PRO A 89 -15.43 10.74 21.98
CA PRO A 89 -16.19 11.07 20.77
C PRO A 89 -15.93 12.49 20.26
N ILE A 90 -15.58 13.42 21.15
CA ILE A 90 -15.23 14.79 20.80
C ILE A 90 -13.98 14.87 19.91
N ALA A 91 -13.04 13.92 20.00
CA ALA A 91 -11.87 13.87 19.15
C ALA A 91 -12.23 13.62 17.67
N PHE A 92 -13.36 12.97 17.42
CA PHE A 92 -13.96 12.75 16.10
C PHE A 92 -14.83 13.93 15.64
N GLY A 93 -15.07 14.89 16.51
CA GLY A 93 -15.99 16.00 16.27
C GLY A 93 -17.45 15.65 16.54
N TRP A 94 -17.70 14.55 17.23
CA TRP A 94 -19.05 14.10 17.66
C TRP A 94 -19.42 14.70 19.02
N SER A 95 -20.70 14.65 19.38
CA SER A 95 -21.15 15.11 20.70
C SER A 95 -20.52 14.28 21.81
N GLY A 96 -20.56 14.78 23.04
CA GLY A 96 -20.07 14.03 24.19
C GLY A 96 -20.82 12.74 24.47
N SER A 97 -22.01 12.54 23.87
CA SER A 97 -22.80 11.30 23.87
C SER A 97 -22.47 10.37 22.68
N GLY A 98 -21.55 10.74 21.79
CA GLY A 98 -21.18 9.94 20.63
C GLY A 98 -22.08 10.19 19.40
N ASP A 99 -22.96 11.19 19.44
CA ASP A 99 -23.81 11.55 18.31
C ASP A 99 -23.00 12.35 17.26
N SER A 100 -23.05 11.91 15.99
CA SER A 100 -22.39 12.55 14.85
C SER A 100 -23.19 13.74 14.27
N ASP A 101 -24.37 14.06 14.80
CA ASP A 101 -25.14 15.22 14.35
C ASP A 101 -24.57 16.53 14.87
N THR A 102 -23.39 16.85 14.39
CA THR A 102 -22.58 18.03 14.69
C THR A 102 -22.12 18.68 13.41
N LEU A 103 -21.51 19.86 13.51
CA LEU A 103 -20.94 20.52 12.32
C LEU A 103 -19.78 19.70 11.73
N TRP A 104 -18.90 19.09 12.54
CA TRP A 104 -17.87 18.19 12.06
C TRP A 104 -18.45 16.95 11.37
N GLY A 105 -19.47 16.32 11.94
CA GLY A 105 -20.17 15.22 11.30
C GLY A 105 -20.82 15.64 9.97
N SER A 106 -21.33 16.85 9.88
CA SER A 106 -21.85 17.41 8.60
C SER A 106 -20.75 17.55 7.54
N VAL A 107 -19.53 17.98 7.94
CA VAL A 107 -18.37 18.02 7.04
C VAL A 107 -17.99 16.61 6.58
N GLN A 108 -17.91 15.65 7.50
CA GLN A 108 -17.60 14.25 7.18
C GLN A 108 -18.61 13.67 6.18
N ARG A 109 -19.91 13.84 6.42
CA ARG A 109 -20.98 13.41 5.49
C ARG A 109 -20.91 14.14 4.14
N HIS A 110 -20.50 15.40 4.13
CA HIS A 110 -20.32 16.15 2.88
C HIS A 110 -19.18 15.55 2.04
N VAL A 111 -18.04 15.25 2.63
CA VAL A 111 -16.91 14.60 1.96
C VAL A 111 -17.28 13.22 1.42
N ILE A 112 -18.05 12.43 2.19
CA ILE A 112 -18.53 11.12 1.74
C ILE A 112 -19.42 11.27 0.52
N ARG A 113 -20.44 12.13 0.58
CA ARG A 113 -21.35 12.39 -0.56
C ARG A 113 -20.60 12.88 -1.79
N TRP A 114 -19.67 13.80 -1.60
CA TRP A 114 -18.84 14.28 -2.70
C TRP A 114 -18.05 13.13 -3.37
N ALA A 115 -17.47 12.22 -2.57
CA ALA A 115 -16.75 11.08 -3.11
C ALA A 115 -17.68 10.10 -3.85
N GLU A 116 -18.88 9.85 -3.33
CA GLU A 116 -19.91 9.02 -3.96
C GLU A 116 -20.37 9.63 -5.31
N ASP A 117 -20.58 10.93 -5.35
CA ASP A 117 -20.98 11.66 -6.57
C ASP A 117 -19.87 11.61 -7.63
N VAL A 118 -18.61 11.84 -7.24
CA VAL A 118 -17.45 11.78 -8.15
C VAL A 118 -17.27 10.40 -8.77
N LEU A 119 -17.50 9.34 -7.99
CA LEU A 119 -17.35 7.96 -8.44
C LEU A 119 -18.60 7.43 -9.15
N GLY A 120 -19.72 8.16 -9.10
CA GLY A 120 -21.00 7.67 -9.61
C GLY A 120 -21.49 6.42 -8.87
N CYS A 121 -21.04 6.20 -7.63
CA CYS A 121 -21.44 5.09 -6.77
C CYS A 121 -22.24 5.65 -5.59
N GLY A 122 -23.34 5.05 -5.26
CA GLY A 122 -24.17 5.45 -4.13
C GLY A 122 -24.18 4.38 -3.05
N ALA A 123 -25.29 4.35 -2.28
CA ALA A 123 -25.49 3.42 -1.17
C ALA A 123 -25.04 1.95 -1.43
N PRO A 124 -25.21 1.36 -2.62
CA PRO A 124 -24.74 -0.01 -2.87
C PRO A 124 -23.24 -0.23 -2.65
N ALA A 125 -22.42 0.81 -2.78
CA ALA A 125 -20.97 0.68 -2.52
C ALA A 125 -20.67 0.54 -1.02
N ARG A 126 -21.55 1.02 -0.14
CA ARG A 126 -21.38 0.94 1.32
C ARG A 126 -21.51 -0.48 1.84
N ASP A 127 -22.34 -1.29 1.16
CA ASP A 127 -22.65 -2.69 1.52
C ASP A 127 -21.67 -3.68 0.91
N ALA A 128 -20.61 -3.23 0.26
CA ALA A 128 -19.63 -4.09 -0.40
C ALA A 128 -18.91 -4.98 0.62
N ALA A 129 -19.03 -6.30 0.45
CA ALA A 129 -18.30 -7.28 1.23
C ALA A 129 -17.00 -7.65 0.50
N CYS A 130 -15.90 -7.69 1.24
CA CYS A 130 -14.58 -8.03 0.73
C CYS A 130 -13.98 -9.16 1.54
N SER A 131 -13.52 -10.23 0.85
CA SER A 131 -12.72 -11.25 1.54
C SER A 131 -11.42 -10.66 2.10
N VAL A 132 -10.84 -11.27 3.13
CA VAL A 132 -9.58 -10.81 3.73
C VAL A 132 -8.45 -10.63 2.69
N PRO A 133 -8.24 -11.57 1.74
CA PRO A 133 -7.27 -11.34 0.65
C PRO A 133 -7.59 -10.12 -0.21
N ALA A 134 -8.87 -9.84 -0.47
CA ALA A 134 -9.28 -8.65 -1.22
C ALA A 134 -9.03 -7.37 -0.42
N GLN A 135 -9.31 -7.37 0.89
CA GLN A 135 -8.99 -6.23 1.77
C GLN A 135 -7.49 -5.92 1.77
N MET A 136 -6.64 -6.95 1.85
CA MET A 136 -5.18 -6.78 1.79
C MET A 136 -4.73 -6.19 0.45
N ALA A 137 -5.25 -6.69 -0.67
CA ALA A 137 -4.92 -6.16 -1.99
C ALA A 137 -5.39 -4.71 -2.17
N LEU A 138 -6.60 -4.39 -1.71
CA LEU A 138 -7.15 -3.03 -1.75
C LEU A 138 -6.36 -2.09 -0.84
N SER A 139 -5.96 -2.51 0.36
CA SER A 139 -5.12 -1.71 1.24
C SER A 139 -3.77 -1.39 0.59
N GLY A 140 -3.12 -2.36 -0.04
CA GLY A 140 -1.89 -2.13 -0.81
C GLY A 140 -2.09 -1.13 -1.96
N LEU A 141 -3.19 -1.24 -2.70
CA LEU A 141 -3.53 -0.29 -3.76
C LEU A 141 -3.77 1.13 -3.22
N VAL A 142 -4.46 1.26 -2.08
CA VAL A 142 -4.71 2.56 -1.43
C VAL A 142 -3.41 3.18 -0.95
N ILE A 143 -2.50 2.41 -0.32
CA ILE A 143 -1.19 2.88 0.11
C ILE A 143 -0.39 3.42 -1.08
N MET A 144 -0.31 2.66 -2.17
CA MET A 144 0.39 3.11 -3.39
C MET A 144 -0.23 4.39 -3.97
N ALA A 145 -1.57 4.44 -4.04
CA ALA A 145 -2.27 5.60 -4.56
C ALA A 145 -2.05 6.85 -3.69
N ASP A 146 -2.03 6.70 -2.37
CA ASP A 146 -1.74 7.77 -1.42
C ASP A 146 -0.31 8.30 -1.59
N TRP A 147 0.68 7.44 -1.64
CA TRP A 147 2.07 7.86 -1.86
C TRP A 147 2.26 8.61 -3.18
N ILE A 148 1.63 8.14 -4.27
CA ILE A 148 1.68 8.82 -5.56
C ILE A 148 0.98 10.17 -5.50
N ALA A 149 -0.21 10.24 -4.90
CA ALA A 149 -1.01 11.44 -4.80
C ALA A 149 -0.40 12.50 -3.87
N SER A 150 0.33 12.08 -2.85
CA SER A 150 1.03 12.95 -1.90
C SER A 150 2.34 13.51 -2.45
N ASN A 151 2.87 12.93 -3.52
CA ASN A 151 4.12 13.38 -4.13
C ASN A 151 3.89 14.60 -5.02
N THR A 152 4.45 15.74 -4.61
CA THR A 152 4.30 17.03 -5.32
C THR A 152 4.92 17.07 -6.73
N ALA A 153 5.85 16.13 -7.02
CA ALA A 153 6.39 15.99 -8.37
C ALA A 153 5.34 15.43 -9.34
N TYR A 154 4.42 14.58 -8.88
CA TYR A 154 3.34 14.02 -9.69
C TYR A 154 2.06 14.84 -9.56
N PHE A 155 1.75 15.30 -8.34
CA PHE A 155 0.59 16.10 -8.01
C PHE A 155 0.99 17.45 -7.43
N PRO A 156 1.39 18.43 -8.26
CA PRO A 156 1.72 19.77 -7.80
C PRO A 156 0.60 20.35 -6.95
N LEU A 157 0.96 21.04 -5.88
CA LEU A 157 0.01 21.71 -5.00
C LEU A 157 -0.80 22.74 -5.80
N ILE A 158 -2.07 22.84 -5.47
CA ILE A 158 -2.99 23.85 -6.02
C ILE A 158 -3.37 24.84 -4.93
N SER A 159 -3.60 26.10 -5.30
CA SER A 159 -4.05 27.12 -4.36
C SER A 159 -5.40 26.72 -3.74
N MET A 160 -5.57 27.00 -2.45
CA MET A 160 -6.85 26.79 -1.75
C MET A 160 -7.99 27.63 -2.33
N ASP A 161 -7.67 28.73 -3.03
CA ASP A 161 -8.65 29.59 -3.70
C ASP A 161 -9.02 29.09 -5.11
N ALA A 162 -8.28 28.09 -5.62
CA ALA A 162 -8.60 27.45 -6.89
C ALA A 162 -9.67 26.38 -6.65
N GLN A 163 -10.93 26.71 -6.86
CA GLN A 163 -12.12 25.86 -6.76
C GLN A 163 -11.79 24.36 -6.53
N PRO A 164 -11.61 23.90 -5.28
CA PRO A 164 -11.18 22.53 -4.97
C PRO A 164 -12.23 21.47 -5.32
N ASP A 165 -13.48 21.88 -5.58
CA ASP A 165 -14.62 20.99 -5.81
C ASP A 165 -14.62 20.33 -7.20
N ARG A 166 -13.68 20.69 -8.07
CA ARG A 166 -13.59 20.08 -9.40
C ARG A 166 -12.52 18.99 -9.43
N TYR A 167 -12.98 17.75 -9.42
CA TYR A 167 -12.15 16.62 -9.81
C TYR A 167 -11.70 16.77 -11.28
N ASP A 168 -10.38 16.91 -11.50
CA ASP A 168 -9.80 16.91 -12.85
C ASP A 168 -9.07 15.55 -13.09
N PRO A 169 -9.71 14.61 -13.81
CA PRO A 169 -9.11 13.29 -14.08
C PRO A 169 -7.79 13.40 -14.85
N ARG A 170 -7.58 14.48 -15.62
CA ARG A 170 -6.32 14.69 -16.37
C ARG A 170 -5.10 14.86 -15.45
N ARG A 171 -5.30 15.23 -14.17
CA ARG A 171 -4.19 15.28 -13.20
C ARG A 171 -3.67 13.87 -12.94
N ALA A 172 -4.56 12.91 -12.71
CA ALA A 172 -4.20 11.51 -12.50
C ALA A 172 -3.56 10.91 -13.77
N GLU A 173 -4.11 11.18 -14.95
CA GLU A 173 -3.54 10.73 -16.22
C GLU A 173 -2.11 11.24 -16.43
N ARG A 174 -1.87 12.53 -16.19
CA ARG A 174 -0.52 13.13 -16.29
C ARG A 174 0.44 12.54 -15.26
N ALA A 175 -0.02 12.32 -14.03
CA ALA A 175 0.78 11.71 -12.97
C ALA A 175 1.19 10.27 -13.34
N LEU A 176 0.25 9.45 -13.81
CA LEU A 176 0.51 8.08 -14.24
C LEU A 176 1.45 8.01 -15.45
N GLN A 177 1.31 8.92 -16.42
CA GLN A 177 2.22 9.03 -17.55
C GLN A 177 3.65 9.37 -17.10
N LYS A 178 3.77 10.31 -16.14
CA LYS A 178 5.07 10.73 -15.59
C LYS A 178 5.71 9.66 -14.71
N LEU A 179 4.90 8.88 -14.01
CA LEU A 179 5.35 7.82 -13.10
C LEU A 179 5.99 6.65 -13.87
N ASP A 180 5.60 6.45 -15.14
CA ASP A 180 6.13 5.39 -16.02
C ASP A 180 6.21 4.02 -15.32
N LEU A 181 5.10 3.60 -14.72
CA LEU A 181 5.03 2.34 -13.99
C LEU A 181 5.49 1.18 -14.89
N PRO A 182 6.37 0.32 -14.41
CA PRO A 182 6.78 -0.84 -15.17
C PRO A 182 5.57 -1.73 -15.48
N ARG A 183 5.53 -2.27 -16.68
CA ARG A 183 4.51 -3.27 -17.02
C ARG A 183 4.73 -4.53 -16.19
N PRO A 184 3.66 -5.28 -15.86
CA PRO A 184 3.82 -6.59 -15.26
C PRO A 184 4.80 -7.44 -16.07
N TRP A 185 5.68 -8.16 -15.41
CA TRP A 185 6.65 -8.99 -16.08
C TRP A 185 5.94 -10.05 -16.94
N GLN A 186 6.21 -10.03 -18.24
CA GLN A 186 5.72 -11.04 -19.18
C GLN A 186 6.87 -12.01 -19.45
N VAL A 187 6.73 -13.20 -18.95
CA VAL A 187 7.72 -14.26 -19.16
C VAL A 187 7.59 -14.83 -20.56
N SER A 188 8.74 -14.96 -21.27
CA SER A 188 8.79 -15.60 -22.56
C SER A 188 8.37 -17.09 -22.47
N ALA A 189 7.71 -17.60 -23.51
CA ALA A 189 7.35 -19.02 -23.63
C ALA A 189 8.54 -19.94 -23.96
N ASP A 190 9.75 -19.41 -24.02
CA ASP A 190 10.97 -20.12 -24.45
C ASP A 190 11.48 -21.21 -23.51
N TRP A 191 10.84 -21.34 -22.33
CA TRP A 191 11.17 -22.39 -21.37
C TRP A 191 11.04 -23.82 -21.94
N SER A 192 10.24 -24.01 -23.00
CA SER A 192 10.04 -25.32 -23.64
C SER A 192 11.18 -25.76 -24.57
N THR A 193 12.20 -24.91 -24.75
CA THR A 193 13.35 -25.20 -25.64
C THR A 193 14.46 -25.95 -24.90
N ALA A 194 15.10 -26.88 -25.57
CA ALA A 194 16.13 -27.76 -24.99
C ALA A 194 17.35 -27.00 -24.39
N ASP A 195 17.56 -25.76 -24.79
CA ASP A 195 18.68 -24.92 -24.37
C ASP A 195 18.25 -23.84 -23.34
N TYR A 196 17.03 -23.92 -22.79
CA TYR A 196 16.50 -22.95 -21.81
C TYR A 196 17.47 -22.70 -20.65
N PHE A 197 17.91 -23.75 -19.97
CA PHE A 197 18.85 -23.60 -18.84
C PHE A 197 20.19 -23.00 -19.26
N GLN A 198 20.71 -23.38 -20.43
CA GLN A 198 21.95 -22.81 -20.96
C GLN A 198 21.82 -21.31 -21.20
N ARG A 199 20.69 -20.86 -21.73
CA ARG A 199 20.46 -19.43 -21.97
C ARG A 199 20.21 -18.64 -20.67
N ARG A 200 19.47 -19.24 -19.74
CA ARG A 200 19.07 -18.54 -18.50
C ARG A 200 20.11 -18.56 -17.41
N PHE A 201 20.88 -19.64 -17.31
CA PHE A 201 21.79 -19.88 -16.19
C PHE A 201 23.24 -20.17 -16.63
N GLY A 202 23.51 -20.33 -17.93
CA GLY A 202 24.83 -20.58 -18.46
C GLY A 202 25.32 -22.03 -18.35
N PHE A 203 24.44 -22.99 -18.02
CA PHE A 203 24.76 -24.41 -17.92
C PHE A 203 23.56 -25.28 -18.30
N SER A 204 23.81 -26.57 -18.57
CA SER A 204 22.75 -27.54 -18.87
C SER A 204 22.03 -28.02 -17.60
N ALA A 205 20.71 -28.21 -17.68
CA ALA A 205 19.90 -28.68 -16.58
C ALA A 205 20.35 -30.09 -16.10
N ASN A 206 20.50 -30.26 -14.81
CA ASN A 206 20.70 -31.57 -14.19
C ASN A 206 19.34 -32.31 -14.04
N PRO A 207 19.34 -33.62 -13.68
CA PRO A 207 18.11 -34.40 -13.59
C PRO A 207 17.04 -33.83 -12.64
N VAL A 208 17.46 -33.21 -11.52
CA VAL A 208 16.55 -32.58 -10.54
C VAL A 208 15.86 -31.36 -11.16
N GLN A 209 16.62 -30.55 -11.89
CA GLN A 209 16.13 -29.36 -12.58
C GLN A 209 15.20 -29.73 -13.72
N GLN A 210 15.55 -30.74 -14.54
CA GLN A 210 14.71 -31.26 -15.62
C GLN A 210 13.38 -31.79 -15.09
N GLN A 211 13.40 -32.54 -13.98
CA GLN A 211 12.18 -33.03 -13.36
C GLN A 211 11.29 -31.88 -12.85
N MET A 212 11.89 -30.85 -12.27
CA MET A 212 11.16 -29.69 -11.78
C MET A 212 10.49 -28.92 -12.94
N GLU A 213 11.20 -28.72 -14.05
CA GLU A 213 10.65 -28.12 -15.28
C GLU A 213 9.45 -28.94 -15.80
N GLN A 214 9.62 -30.26 -15.88
CA GLN A 214 8.55 -31.14 -16.35
C GLN A 214 7.31 -31.03 -15.46
N VAL A 215 7.48 -31.08 -14.14
CA VAL A 215 6.36 -30.98 -13.19
C VAL A 215 5.70 -29.61 -13.33
N ALA A 216 6.46 -28.51 -13.29
CA ALA A 216 5.93 -27.16 -13.45
C ALA A 216 5.19 -26.98 -14.79
N GLY A 217 5.72 -27.58 -15.86
CA GLY A 217 5.11 -27.58 -17.19
C GLY A 217 3.79 -28.35 -17.29
N THR A 218 3.48 -29.25 -16.38
CA THR A 218 2.26 -30.09 -16.40
C THR A 218 1.17 -29.64 -15.42
N VAL A 219 1.48 -28.78 -14.47
CA VAL A 219 0.52 -28.25 -13.46
C VAL A 219 -0.64 -27.55 -14.17
N LYS A 220 -1.88 -27.91 -13.82
CA LYS A 220 -3.11 -27.36 -14.44
C LYS A 220 -3.76 -26.25 -13.61
N THR A 221 -3.52 -26.23 -12.30
CA THR A 221 -4.11 -25.27 -11.35
C THR A 221 -3.04 -24.78 -10.40
N PRO A 222 -3.15 -23.54 -9.88
CA PRO A 222 -2.27 -23.07 -8.80
C PRO A 222 -2.28 -24.01 -7.60
N GLY A 223 -1.11 -24.20 -6.98
CA GLY A 223 -0.95 -25.11 -5.85
C GLY A 223 0.43 -24.99 -5.21
N VAL A 224 0.78 -25.93 -4.35
CA VAL A 224 2.08 -26.02 -3.66
C VAL A 224 2.95 -27.07 -4.35
N MET A 225 4.19 -26.71 -4.68
CA MET A 225 5.23 -27.63 -5.16
C MET A 225 6.34 -27.73 -4.11
N ILE A 226 6.76 -28.93 -3.77
CA ILE A 226 7.83 -29.18 -2.80
C ILE A 226 8.99 -29.84 -3.53
N LEU A 227 10.18 -29.22 -3.46
CA LEU A 227 11.42 -29.73 -4.02
C LEU A 227 12.37 -30.13 -2.92
N GLU A 228 12.58 -31.43 -2.74
CA GLU A 228 13.57 -32.00 -1.84
C GLU A 228 14.76 -32.54 -2.65
N ALA A 229 15.94 -32.01 -2.38
CA ALA A 229 17.19 -32.47 -2.98
C ALA A 229 18.37 -32.12 -2.07
N PRO A 230 19.49 -32.87 -2.13
CA PRO A 230 20.70 -32.56 -1.36
C PRO A 230 21.23 -31.13 -1.61
N MET A 231 22.09 -30.64 -0.73
CA MET A 231 22.76 -29.36 -0.93
C MET A 231 23.63 -29.40 -2.21
N GLY A 232 23.74 -28.28 -2.90
CA GLY A 232 24.54 -28.18 -4.12
C GLY A 232 23.87 -28.73 -5.40
N HIS A 233 22.68 -29.33 -5.33
CA HIS A 233 21.97 -29.85 -6.49
C HIS A 233 21.17 -28.80 -7.30
N GLY A 234 21.46 -27.51 -7.16
CA GLY A 234 20.86 -26.44 -7.96
C GLY A 234 19.35 -26.21 -7.72
N LYS A 235 18.90 -26.40 -6.46
CA LYS A 235 17.48 -26.15 -6.07
C LYS A 235 17.01 -24.73 -6.37
N THR A 236 17.89 -23.75 -6.25
CA THR A 236 17.55 -22.34 -6.51
C THR A 236 17.21 -22.14 -7.98
N GLU A 237 18.05 -22.61 -8.88
CA GLU A 237 17.81 -22.51 -10.33
C GLU A 237 16.58 -23.31 -10.74
N ALA A 238 16.37 -24.48 -10.13
CA ALA A 238 15.14 -25.28 -10.34
C ALA A 238 13.89 -24.49 -9.90
N ALA A 239 13.93 -23.79 -8.77
CA ALA A 239 12.84 -22.98 -8.27
C ALA A 239 12.59 -21.72 -9.14
N LEU A 240 13.65 -21.07 -9.62
CA LEU A 240 13.55 -19.93 -10.54
C LEU A 240 12.95 -20.35 -11.89
N ALA A 241 13.40 -21.47 -12.45
CA ALA A 241 12.84 -22.03 -13.66
C ALA A 241 11.35 -22.40 -13.50
N ALA A 242 11.00 -23.05 -12.40
CA ALA A 242 9.62 -23.38 -12.11
C ALA A 242 8.75 -22.12 -11.94
N ALA A 243 9.25 -21.09 -11.25
CA ALA A 243 8.56 -19.81 -11.11
C ALA A 243 8.28 -19.19 -12.49
N GLU A 244 9.26 -19.15 -13.38
CA GLU A 244 9.13 -18.62 -14.74
C GLU A 244 8.08 -19.40 -15.55
N ILE A 245 8.13 -20.73 -15.50
CA ILE A 245 7.15 -21.59 -16.17
C ILE A 245 5.73 -21.34 -15.65
N LEU A 246 5.57 -21.27 -14.32
CA LEU A 246 4.26 -21.05 -13.69
C LEU A 246 3.74 -19.63 -13.97
N MET A 247 4.61 -18.62 -13.96
CA MET A 247 4.25 -17.25 -14.32
C MET A 247 3.71 -17.19 -15.75
N ASN A 248 4.38 -17.83 -16.71
CA ASN A 248 3.91 -17.91 -18.09
C ASN A 248 2.56 -18.64 -18.18
N ARG A 249 2.43 -19.81 -17.55
CA ARG A 249 1.23 -20.65 -17.62
C ARG A 249 -0.02 -20.01 -17.01
N PHE A 250 0.16 -19.24 -15.92
CA PHE A 250 -0.94 -18.64 -15.17
C PHE A 250 -1.06 -17.13 -15.37
N GLY A 251 -0.25 -16.53 -16.24
CA GLY A 251 -0.28 -15.10 -16.51
C GLY A 251 0.09 -14.26 -15.30
N LEU A 252 1.05 -14.72 -14.47
CA LEU A 252 1.47 -14.02 -13.26
C LEU A 252 2.52 -12.97 -13.59
N GLY A 253 2.44 -11.81 -12.93
CA GLY A 253 3.30 -10.65 -13.20
C GLY A 253 4.55 -10.55 -12.32
N GLY A 254 4.84 -11.54 -11.46
CA GLY A 254 6.00 -11.48 -10.57
C GLY A 254 6.18 -12.73 -9.73
N ALA A 255 7.34 -12.84 -9.06
CA ALA A 255 7.68 -13.91 -8.12
C ALA A 255 8.30 -13.33 -6.86
N THR A 256 7.99 -13.91 -5.69
CA THR A 256 8.55 -13.50 -4.41
C THR A 256 9.28 -14.67 -3.76
N PHE A 257 10.49 -14.41 -3.26
CA PHE A 257 11.31 -15.38 -2.54
C PHE A 257 11.34 -15.04 -1.06
N PHE A 258 10.90 -15.97 -0.22
CA PHE A 258 10.97 -15.84 1.23
C PHE A 258 12.13 -16.67 1.77
N LEU A 259 13.00 -16.05 2.55
CA LEU A 259 14.18 -16.69 3.12
C LEU A 259 14.25 -16.41 4.63
N PRO A 260 14.81 -17.34 5.42
CA PRO A 260 14.71 -17.27 6.88
C PRO A 260 15.63 -16.23 7.52
N SER A 261 16.60 -15.66 6.80
CA SER A 261 17.53 -14.68 7.35
C SER A 261 17.86 -13.56 6.35
N GLN A 262 18.21 -12.39 6.88
CA GLN A 262 18.65 -11.23 6.08
C GLN A 262 19.91 -11.57 5.25
N ALA A 263 20.86 -12.29 5.82
CA ALA A 263 22.09 -12.69 5.13
C ALA A 263 21.81 -13.55 3.88
N THR A 264 20.89 -14.52 4.00
CA THR A 264 20.47 -15.34 2.86
C THR A 264 19.66 -14.54 1.85
N SER A 265 18.84 -13.59 2.30
CA SER A 265 18.09 -12.70 1.43
C SER A 265 19.03 -11.79 0.62
N ASN A 266 20.05 -11.19 1.25
CA ASN A 266 21.07 -10.40 0.57
C ASN A 266 21.83 -11.21 -0.50
N ALA A 267 22.26 -12.43 -0.17
CA ALA A 267 22.96 -13.30 -1.12
C ALA A 267 22.03 -13.73 -2.29
N MET A 268 20.75 -13.93 -2.02
CA MET A 268 19.78 -14.28 -3.06
C MET A 268 19.45 -13.06 -3.95
N PHE A 269 19.47 -11.84 -3.42
CA PHE A 269 19.15 -10.63 -4.17
C PHE A 269 20.02 -10.49 -5.43
N THR A 270 21.33 -10.66 -5.31
CA THR A 270 22.27 -10.65 -6.46
C THR A 270 21.88 -11.69 -7.52
N ARG A 271 21.53 -12.91 -7.07
CA ARG A 271 21.13 -14.00 -7.99
C ARG A 271 19.79 -13.69 -8.69
N MET A 272 18.84 -13.13 -7.95
CA MET A 272 17.55 -12.68 -8.51
C MET A 272 17.74 -11.58 -9.55
N THR A 273 18.57 -10.59 -9.24
CA THR A 273 18.89 -9.49 -10.15
C THR A 273 19.56 -10.00 -11.42
N GLN A 274 20.52 -10.92 -11.31
CA GLN A 274 21.15 -11.56 -12.46
C GLN A 274 20.14 -12.35 -13.31
N TRP A 275 19.32 -13.16 -12.67
CA TRP A 275 18.28 -13.92 -13.35
C TRP A 275 17.27 -13.01 -14.08
N ALA A 276 16.84 -11.91 -13.44
CA ALA A 276 15.96 -10.94 -14.05
C ALA A 276 16.57 -10.24 -15.26
N ARG A 277 17.87 -9.91 -15.20
CA ARG A 277 18.61 -9.27 -16.32
C ARG A 277 18.83 -10.16 -17.53
N HIS A 278 18.81 -11.46 -17.37
CA HIS A 278 18.96 -12.42 -18.48
C HIS A 278 17.66 -12.70 -19.25
N GLN A 279 16.64 -11.85 -19.09
CA GLN A 279 15.42 -11.95 -19.92
C GLN A 279 15.71 -11.50 -21.36
N PRO A 280 15.16 -12.20 -22.40
CA PRO A 280 15.45 -11.95 -23.80
C PRO A 280 15.04 -10.55 -24.30
N ASP A 281 13.98 -9.98 -23.71
CA ASP A 281 13.49 -8.68 -24.09
C ASP A 281 13.77 -7.67 -22.97
N ALA A 282 14.14 -6.46 -23.33
CA ALA A 282 14.48 -5.33 -22.44
C ALA A 282 13.27 -4.86 -21.57
N VAL A 283 12.58 -5.81 -20.96
CA VAL A 283 11.53 -5.53 -20.00
C VAL A 283 12.18 -5.01 -18.72
N ARG A 284 11.83 -3.82 -18.30
CA ARG A 284 12.20 -3.31 -16.98
C ARG A 284 11.57 -4.22 -15.93
N VAL A 285 12.38 -5.06 -15.30
CA VAL A 285 11.96 -5.90 -14.18
C VAL A 285 12.35 -5.17 -12.91
N ALA A 286 11.37 -4.86 -12.07
CA ALA A 286 11.64 -4.37 -10.72
C ALA A 286 12.08 -5.56 -9.84
N VAL A 287 13.21 -5.39 -9.15
CA VAL A 287 13.71 -6.37 -8.17
C VAL A 287 13.84 -5.67 -6.84
N GLU A 288 13.04 -6.10 -5.88
CA GLU A 288 12.94 -5.49 -4.55
C GLU A 288 13.54 -6.40 -3.47
N LEU A 289 14.17 -5.79 -2.48
CA LEU A 289 14.70 -6.47 -1.30
C LEU A 289 13.96 -5.98 -0.05
N ALA A 290 13.20 -6.86 0.59
CA ALA A 290 12.35 -6.50 1.72
C ALA A 290 12.84 -7.14 3.02
N HIS A 291 13.58 -6.40 3.83
CA HIS A 291 13.91 -6.72 5.24
C HIS A 291 14.40 -5.45 5.96
N GLY A 292 14.43 -5.48 7.30
CA GLY A 292 14.71 -4.30 8.13
C GLY A 292 16.08 -3.61 7.93
N GLN A 293 16.97 -4.17 7.13
CA GLN A 293 18.30 -3.62 6.81
C GLN A 293 18.58 -3.67 5.30
N ALA A 294 17.56 -3.63 4.46
CA ALA A 294 17.71 -3.69 3.00
C ALA A 294 18.58 -2.55 2.45
N GLU A 295 18.45 -1.35 3.01
CA GLU A 295 19.22 -0.15 2.66
C GLU A 295 20.75 -0.32 2.80
N LEU A 296 21.19 -1.24 3.66
CA LEU A 296 22.61 -1.56 3.83
C LEU A 296 23.16 -2.48 2.73
N ASN A 297 22.30 -3.00 1.86
CA ASN A 297 22.71 -3.77 0.70
C ASN A 297 23.16 -2.81 -0.42
N ALA A 298 24.44 -2.81 -0.74
CA ALA A 298 25.03 -1.87 -1.71
C ALA A 298 24.44 -2.02 -3.13
N GLU A 299 24.06 -3.23 -3.54
CA GLU A 299 23.46 -3.47 -4.86
C GLU A 299 22.02 -2.93 -4.90
N PHE A 300 21.25 -3.13 -3.83
CA PHE A 300 19.90 -2.60 -3.70
C PHE A 300 19.89 -1.08 -3.63
N ALA A 301 20.76 -0.48 -2.82
CA ALA A 301 20.93 0.97 -2.72
C ALA A 301 21.30 1.63 -4.07
N CYS A 302 22.08 0.96 -4.90
CA CYS A 302 22.38 1.43 -6.26
C CYS A 302 21.15 1.40 -7.19
N LEU A 303 20.22 0.45 -6.99
CA LEU A 303 18.97 0.41 -7.75
C LEU A 303 18.00 1.50 -7.32
N GLU A 304 17.88 1.76 -6.03
CA GLU A 304 17.04 2.84 -5.49
C GLU A 304 17.49 4.23 -5.96
N SER A 305 18.79 4.45 -6.08
CA SER A 305 19.34 5.72 -6.56
C SER A 305 18.96 6.07 -8.01
N GLY A 306 18.51 5.08 -8.78
CA GLY A 306 17.99 5.24 -10.14
C GLY A 306 16.46 5.42 -10.20
N HIS A 307 15.75 5.24 -9.10
CA HIS A 307 14.30 5.43 -8.99
C HIS A 307 14.04 6.74 -8.27
N VAL A 308 13.01 7.48 -8.72
CA VAL A 308 12.56 8.70 -8.04
C VAL A 308 12.25 8.33 -6.58
N GLN A 309 12.95 8.96 -5.64
CA GLN A 309 12.63 8.84 -4.21
C GLN A 309 11.18 9.29 -4.04
N ILE A 310 10.31 8.36 -3.69
CA ILE A 310 9.00 8.69 -3.14
C ILE A 310 9.32 9.09 -1.70
N GLU A 311 9.42 10.40 -1.44
CA GLU A 311 9.53 10.90 -0.08
C GLU A 311 8.36 10.31 0.70
N GLN A 312 8.69 9.53 1.73
CA GLN A 312 7.69 9.06 2.69
C GLN A 312 7.08 10.31 3.31
N GLY A 313 5.81 10.57 2.97
CA GLY A 313 5.02 11.54 3.71
C GLY A 313 5.12 11.18 5.19
N GLU A 314 5.35 12.18 6.03
CA GLU A 314 5.59 12.05 7.46
C GLU A 314 4.77 10.92 8.07
N ALA A 315 5.42 9.78 8.33
CA ALA A 315 4.87 8.77 9.20
C ALA A 315 4.61 9.47 10.53
N ASP A 316 3.38 9.44 11.03
CA ASP A 316 3.04 9.85 12.39
C ASP A 316 4.08 9.19 13.31
N ALA A 317 5.08 9.97 13.74
CA ALA A 317 6.13 9.48 14.60
C ALA A 317 5.46 9.08 15.91
N ASP A 318 5.32 7.79 16.13
CA ASP A 318 4.85 7.23 17.38
C ASP A 318 5.95 7.44 18.42
N PRO A 319 5.75 8.27 19.47
CA PRO A 319 6.76 8.54 20.49
C PRO A 319 7.11 7.33 21.36
N LEU A 320 6.58 6.14 21.09
CA LEU A 320 6.77 4.92 21.88
C LEU A 320 7.89 3.99 21.41
N GLN A 321 8.73 4.37 20.44
CA GLN A 321 9.86 3.53 20.00
C GLN A 321 11.24 3.99 20.48
N THR A 322 11.33 4.73 21.57
CA THR A 322 12.62 4.92 22.26
C THR A 322 12.58 4.22 23.61
N HIS A 323 12.73 2.90 23.63
CA HIS A 323 13.30 2.12 24.75
C HIS A 323 13.23 0.60 24.42
N ALA A 324 14.28 0.08 23.80
CA ALA A 324 14.88 -1.23 24.06
C ALA A 324 16.17 -1.37 23.23
#